data_0a46cd13bc9830c3031310379495cf56
#
_entry.id   0a46cd13bc9830c3031310379495cf56
#
_cell.length_a   1.000
_cell.length_b   1.000
_cell.length_c   1.000
_cell.angle_alpha   90.00
_cell.angle_beta   90.00
_cell.angle_gamma   90.00
#
_symmetry.space_group_name_H-M   'P 1'
#
loop_
_entity.id
_entity.type
_entity.pdbx_description
1 polymer ?
#
loop_
_entity_poly.entity_id
_entity_poly.type
_entity_poly.pdbx_seq_one_letter_code
_entity_poly.pdbx_strand_id
1 'polypeptide(L)'
;MVQNHSTVTDSFHNEVVDPKNIKILSLKISFTLSLENCNLNISHYTTYQKKLFRLVKFLKEKRGLGYKRISHIMTEKGYRSVRTKSILKPNFIFSIYQKGRRREHRLDRKIKSNIEDILCLAYHL
;
A
#
# COMPACT_ATOMS: atom_id res chain seq x y z
N MET A 1 -7.79 3.38 -8.56
CA MET A 1 -8.00 2.92 -7.16
C MET A 1 -8.75 1.61 -7.19
N VAL A 2 -8.26 0.62 -6.50
CA VAL A 2 -8.88 -0.71 -6.43
C VAL A 2 -9.58 -0.85 -5.09
N GLN A 3 -10.85 -1.23 -5.12
CA GLN A 3 -11.64 -1.51 -3.92
C GLN A 3 -11.74 -3.02 -3.73
N ASN A 4 -11.43 -3.49 -2.52
CA ASN A 4 -11.71 -4.85 -2.09
C ASN A 4 -12.86 -4.83 -1.08
N HIS A 5 -13.87 -5.64 -1.35
CA HIS A 5 -14.98 -5.86 -0.45
C HIS A 5 -14.86 -7.26 0.14
N SER A 6 -14.92 -7.32 1.46
CA SER A 6 -14.85 -8.57 2.21
C SER A 6 -16.03 -8.63 3.18
N THR A 7 -16.80 -9.71 3.11
CA THR A 7 -17.90 -9.96 4.05
C THR A 7 -17.45 -11.01 5.05
N VAL A 8 -17.50 -10.66 6.33
CA VAL A 8 -17.15 -11.56 7.44
C VAL A 8 -18.38 -11.81 8.28
N THR A 9 -18.67 -13.07 8.57
CA THR A 9 -19.75 -13.48 9.45
C THR A 9 -19.18 -14.37 10.54
N ASP A 10 -19.30 -13.91 11.80
CA ASP A 10 -18.89 -14.67 12.97
C ASP A 10 -20.09 -15.04 13.82
N SER A 11 -20.09 -16.26 14.32
CA SER A 11 -21.09 -16.76 15.25
C SER A 11 -20.45 -17.11 16.58
N PHE A 12 -20.94 -16.49 17.65
CA PHE A 12 -20.49 -16.76 19.00
C PHE A 12 -21.58 -17.53 19.77
N HIS A 13 -21.20 -18.65 20.39
CA HIS A 13 -22.06 -19.41 21.25
C HIS A 13 -21.70 -19.10 22.71
N ASN A 14 -22.50 -18.25 23.35
CA ASN A 14 -22.39 -17.92 24.76
C ASN A 14 -23.69 -18.21 25.50
N GLU A 15 -23.61 -18.94 26.59
CA GLU A 15 -24.70 -19.01 27.54
C GLU A 15 -24.63 -17.79 28.46
N VAL A 16 -25.53 -16.85 28.25
CA VAL A 16 -25.73 -15.74 29.17
C VAL A 16 -27.07 -15.91 29.85
N VAL A 17 -27.06 -16.04 31.19
CA VAL A 17 -28.27 -16.10 32.00
C VAL A 17 -28.59 -14.70 32.49
N ASP A 18 -29.69 -14.13 31.98
CA ASP A 18 -30.26 -12.88 32.47
C ASP A 18 -30.93 -13.12 33.83
N PRO A 19 -30.96 -12.13 34.78
CA PRO A 19 -31.70 -12.19 36.03
C PRO A 19 -33.19 -12.56 35.91
N LYS A 20 -33.75 -12.44 34.70
CA LYS A 20 -35.14 -12.85 34.37
C LYS A 20 -35.27 -14.26 33.80
N ASN A 21 -34.24 -15.11 33.93
CA ASN A 21 -34.17 -16.47 33.38
C ASN A 21 -34.27 -16.54 31.84
N ILE A 22 -33.91 -15.51 31.14
CA ILE A 22 -33.81 -15.53 29.68
C ILE A 22 -32.39 -15.99 29.32
N LYS A 23 -32.28 -17.16 28.65
CA LYS A 23 -31.03 -17.66 28.12
C LYS A 23 -30.84 -17.14 26.70
N ILE A 24 -29.73 -16.41 26.45
CA ILE A 24 -29.25 -16.09 25.12
C ILE A 24 -28.28 -17.19 24.73
N LEU A 25 -28.63 -18.05 23.76
CA LEU A 25 -27.83 -19.19 23.35
C LEU A 25 -26.74 -18.82 22.33
N SER A 26 -27.05 -17.90 21.46
CA SER A 26 -26.10 -17.51 20.43
C SER A 26 -26.27 -16.05 20.05
N LEU A 27 -25.15 -15.43 19.73
CA LEU A 27 -25.07 -14.09 19.19
C LEU A 27 -24.42 -14.19 17.80
N LYS A 28 -25.11 -13.67 16.78
CA LYS A 28 -24.59 -13.58 15.42
C LYS A 28 -24.34 -12.13 15.07
N ILE A 29 -23.11 -11.82 14.68
CA ILE A 29 -22.71 -10.49 14.21
C ILE A 29 -22.29 -10.62 12.75
N SER A 30 -22.90 -9.81 11.89
CA SER A 30 -22.56 -9.70 10.47
C SER A 30 -22.20 -8.25 10.16
N PHE A 31 -21.17 -8.06 9.37
CA PHE A 31 -20.78 -6.73 8.90
C PHE A 31 -20.08 -6.81 7.54
N THR A 32 -20.10 -5.71 6.83
CA THR A 32 -19.36 -5.55 5.58
C THR A 32 -18.18 -4.62 5.82
N LEU A 33 -16.96 -5.11 5.54
CA LEU A 33 -15.73 -4.34 5.63
C LEU A 33 -15.28 -3.96 4.21
N SER A 34 -15.27 -2.66 3.93
CA SER A 34 -14.74 -2.11 2.68
C SER A 34 -13.36 -1.51 2.93
N LEU A 35 -12.38 -1.95 2.16
CA LEU A 35 -11.01 -1.46 2.22
C LEU A 35 -10.63 -0.83 0.89
N GLU A 36 -10.26 0.44 0.92
CA GLU A 36 -9.64 1.11 -0.21
C GLU A 36 -8.12 1.08 -0.05
N ASN A 37 -7.46 0.34 -0.92
CA ASN A 37 -6.01 0.20 -0.90
C ASN A 37 -5.42 0.55 -2.26
N CYS A 38 -4.61 1.61 -2.27
CA CYS A 38 -3.91 2.05 -3.47
C CYS A 38 -2.67 1.20 -3.79
N ASN A 39 -2.31 0.26 -2.94
CA ASN A 39 -1.07 -0.51 -3.04
C ASN A 39 -1.21 -1.85 -3.77
N LEU A 40 -2.44 -2.26 -4.12
CA LEU A 40 -2.73 -3.57 -4.72
C LEU A 40 -2.01 -3.83 -6.05
N ASN A 41 -1.75 -2.78 -6.82
CA ASN A 41 -1.12 -2.88 -8.14
C ASN A 41 0.30 -2.28 -8.17
N ILE A 42 0.94 -2.12 -7.01
CA ILE A 42 2.31 -1.60 -6.96
C ILE A 42 3.29 -2.76 -7.07
N SER A 43 4.01 -2.82 -8.18
CA SER A 43 5.10 -3.78 -8.35
C SER A 43 6.21 -3.53 -7.33
N HIS A 44 6.80 -4.60 -6.84
CA HIS A 44 7.93 -4.51 -5.93
C HIS A 44 9.18 -4.02 -6.68
N TYR A 45 9.83 -3.00 -6.12
CA TYR A 45 11.15 -2.59 -6.59
C TYR A 45 12.21 -3.57 -6.09
N THR A 46 13.11 -3.94 -6.98
CA THR A 46 14.32 -4.65 -6.59
C THR A 46 15.20 -3.76 -5.70
N THR A 47 16.11 -4.35 -4.95
CA THR A 47 17.07 -3.61 -4.12
C THR A 47 17.87 -2.59 -4.94
N TYR A 48 18.24 -2.96 -6.16
CA TYR A 48 18.96 -2.09 -7.08
C TYR A 48 18.10 -0.90 -7.55
N GLN A 49 16.83 -1.12 -7.89
CA GLN A 49 15.90 -0.05 -8.24
C GLN A 49 15.69 0.95 -7.10
N LYS A 50 15.55 0.44 -5.87
CA LYS A 50 15.45 1.29 -4.67
C LYS A 50 16.71 2.13 -4.48
N LYS A 51 17.89 1.53 -4.67
CA LYS A 51 19.17 2.23 -4.59
C LYS A 51 19.29 3.34 -5.64
N LEU A 52 18.99 3.03 -6.90
CA LEU A 52 19.00 4.03 -7.97
C LEU A 52 18.07 5.20 -7.68
N PHE A 53 16.84 4.92 -7.30
CA PHE A 53 15.87 5.96 -6.97
C PHE A 53 16.35 6.85 -5.81
N ARG A 54 16.85 6.26 -4.72
CA ARG A 54 17.36 7.02 -3.57
C ARG A 54 18.52 7.94 -3.95
N LEU A 55 19.45 7.47 -4.78
CA LEU A 55 20.56 8.27 -5.24
C LEU A 55 20.10 9.41 -6.14
N VAL A 56 19.24 9.15 -7.10
CA VAL A 56 18.69 10.18 -7.99
C VAL A 56 17.91 11.22 -7.18
N LYS A 57 17.08 10.77 -6.24
CA LYS A 57 16.31 11.65 -5.35
C LYS A 57 17.23 12.53 -4.51
N PHE A 58 18.27 11.96 -3.91
CA PHE A 58 19.26 12.71 -3.13
C PHE A 58 19.96 13.77 -3.97
N LEU A 59 20.45 13.41 -5.15
CA LEU A 59 21.14 14.35 -6.05
C LEU A 59 20.21 15.45 -6.56
N LYS A 60 18.94 15.13 -6.80
CA LYS A 60 17.94 16.08 -7.26
C LYS A 60 17.46 17.03 -6.16
N GLU A 61 17.06 16.50 -5.02
CA GLU A 61 16.42 17.27 -3.95
C GLU A 61 17.43 17.92 -2.98
N LYS A 62 18.51 17.22 -2.63
CA LYS A 62 19.50 17.74 -1.68
C LYS A 62 20.62 18.53 -2.37
N ARG A 63 21.03 18.15 -3.57
CA ARG A 63 22.08 18.82 -4.32
C ARG A 63 21.55 19.77 -5.39
N GLY A 64 20.26 19.73 -5.70
CA GLY A 64 19.62 20.59 -6.70
C GLY A 64 20.12 20.39 -8.13
N LEU A 65 20.67 19.22 -8.45
CA LEU A 65 21.29 18.96 -9.74
C LEU A 65 20.25 18.75 -10.86
N GLY A 66 20.58 19.17 -12.06
CA GLY A 66 19.80 18.88 -13.26
C GLY A 66 19.97 17.41 -13.71
N TYR A 67 18.99 16.89 -14.45
CA TYR A 67 19.00 15.49 -14.89
C TYR A 67 20.21 15.09 -15.73
N LYS A 68 20.72 15.99 -16.55
CA LYS A 68 21.95 15.77 -17.33
C LYS A 68 23.16 15.52 -16.42
N ARG A 69 23.31 16.35 -15.39
CA ARG A 69 24.43 16.25 -14.44
C ARG A 69 24.33 15.00 -13.58
N ILE A 70 23.11 14.66 -13.15
CA ILE A 70 22.84 13.40 -12.42
C ILE A 70 23.18 12.20 -13.31
N SER A 71 22.76 12.21 -14.57
CA SER A 71 23.09 11.17 -15.55
C SER A 71 24.61 10.95 -15.68
N HIS A 72 25.36 12.02 -15.77
CA HIS A 72 26.82 11.98 -15.86
C HIS A 72 27.45 11.36 -14.61
N ILE A 73 27.07 11.84 -13.42
CA ILE A 73 27.56 11.32 -12.14
C ILE A 73 27.23 9.83 -11.98
N MET A 74 26.01 9.43 -12.32
CA MET A 74 25.58 8.04 -12.20
C MET A 74 26.35 7.13 -13.16
N THR A 75 26.60 7.61 -14.37
CA THR A 75 27.39 6.88 -15.37
C THR A 75 28.85 6.72 -14.94
N GLU A 76 29.47 7.77 -14.42
CA GLU A 76 30.84 7.73 -13.89
C GLU A 76 30.99 6.74 -12.73
N LYS A 77 30.00 6.68 -11.87
CA LYS A 77 29.95 5.73 -10.75
C LYS A 77 29.60 4.28 -11.16
N GLY A 78 29.44 4.03 -12.46
CA GLY A 78 29.18 2.69 -12.99
C GLY A 78 27.74 2.21 -12.87
N TYR A 79 26.78 3.07 -12.51
CA TYR A 79 25.37 2.68 -12.50
C TYR A 79 24.82 2.52 -13.91
N ARG A 80 23.97 1.53 -14.10
CA ARG A 80 23.39 1.18 -15.40
C ARG A 80 21.88 1.01 -15.29
N SER A 81 21.21 1.06 -16.42
CA SER A 81 19.77 0.79 -16.51
C SER A 81 19.45 -0.61 -16.00
N VAL A 82 18.33 -0.73 -15.26
CA VAL A 82 17.88 -2.01 -14.70
C VAL A 82 17.57 -3.01 -15.81
N ARG A 83 16.88 -2.56 -16.86
CA ARG A 83 16.37 -3.41 -17.92
C ARG A 83 17.41 -3.74 -18.98
N THR A 84 18.07 -2.71 -19.50
CA THR A 84 18.95 -2.84 -20.68
C THR A 84 20.43 -2.87 -20.34
N LYS A 85 20.78 -2.62 -19.07
CA LYS A 85 22.18 -2.47 -18.62
C LYS A 85 22.97 -1.37 -19.38
N SER A 86 22.26 -0.51 -20.08
CA SER A 86 22.82 0.62 -20.81
C SER A 86 23.09 1.82 -19.90
N ILE A 87 23.77 2.81 -20.45
CA ILE A 87 24.05 4.08 -19.79
C ILE A 87 22.75 4.78 -19.40
N LEU A 88 22.72 5.35 -18.21
CA LEU A 88 21.58 6.10 -17.69
C LEU A 88 21.52 7.49 -18.34
N LYS A 89 20.84 7.60 -19.47
CA LYS A 89 20.59 8.88 -20.14
C LYS A 89 19.70 9.79 -19.27
N PRO A 90 19.74 11.13 -19.48
CA PRO A 90 18.91 12.06 -18.70
C PRO A 90 17.42 11.72 -18.65
N ASN A 91 16.87 11.21 -19.76
CA ASN A 91 15.48 10.78 -19.82
C ASN A 91 15.17 9.60 -18.90
N PHE A 92 16.13 8.68 -18.73
CA PHE A 92 15.99 7.58 -17.78
C PHE A 92 16.04 8.07 -16.34
N ILE A 93 16.93 9.03 -16.05
CA ILE A 93 17.01 9.67 -14.72
C ILE A 93 15.69 10.38 -14.38
N PHE A 94 15.14 11.15 -15.31
CA PHE A 94 13.84 11.78 -15.16
C PHE A 94 12.75 10.74 -14.87
N SER A 95 12.71 9.67 -15.65
CA SER A 95 11.73 8.58 -15.50
C SER A 95 11.86 7.88 -14.15
N ILE A 96 13.08 7.58 -13.70
CA ILE A 96 13.36 6.97 -12.39
C ILE A 96 12.83 7.86 -11.26
N TYR A 97 13.13 9.15 -11.34
CA TYR A 97 12.68 10.11 -10.34
C TYR A 97 11.16 10.23 -10.29
N GLN A 98 10.52 10.45 -11.44
CA GLN A 98 9.06 10.61 -11.51
C GLN A 98 8.30 9.36 -11.07
N LYS A 99 8.71 8.20 -11.56
CA LYS A 99 8.08 6.92 -11.17
C LYS A 99 8.29 6.62 -9.69
N GLY A 100 9.47 6.88 -9.16
CA GLY A 100 9.78 6.69 -7.75
C GLY A 100 8.96 7.63 -6.85
N ARG A 101 8.82 8.89 -7.22
CA ARG A 101 7.98 9.87 -6.48
C ARG A 101 6.52 9.47 -6.47
N ARG A 102 5.98 9.05 -7.62
CA ARG A 102 4.59 8.55 -7.69
C ARG A 102 4.40 7.31 -6.82
N ARG A 103 5.40 6.43 -6.79
CA ARG A 103 5.37 5.23 -5.94
C ARG A 103 5.37 5.60 -4.46
N GLU A 104 6.25 6.49 -4.02
CA GLU A 104 6.27 7.00 -2.64
C GLU A 104 4.90 7.58 -2.26
N HIS A 105 4.35 8.45 -3.08
CA HIS A 105 3.05 9.05 -2.83
C HIS A 105 1.93 8.01 -2.70
N ARG A 106 1.97 6.92 -3.46
CA ARG A 106 1.00 5.82 -3.33
C ARG A 106 1.19 5.03 -2.04
N LEU A 107 2.43 4.78 -1.64
CA LEU A 107 2.75 4.06 -0.41
C LEU A 107 2.39 4.86 0.84
N ASP A 108 2.50 6.17 0.78
CA ASP A 108 2.19 7.07 1.90
C ASP A 108 0.68 7.30 2.08
N ARG A 109 -0.14 6.90 1.12
CA ARG A 109 -1.60 7.00 1.27
C ARG A 109 -2.08 6.06 2.36
N LYS A 110 -2.87 6.62 3.28
CA LYS A 110 -3.52 5.82 4.33
C LYS A 110 -4.60 4.93 3.72
N ILE A 111 -4.69 3.71 4.22
CA ILE A 111 -5.79 2.81 3.92
C ILE A 111 -7.06 3.39 4.51
N LYS A 112 -8.08 3.56 3.69
CA LYS A 112 -9.42 3.91 4.16
C LYS A 112 -10.19 2.63 4.40
N SER A 113 -10.77 2.51 5.58
CA SER A 113 -11.65 1.40 5.93
C SER A 113 -13.01 1.94 6.31
N ASN A 114 -14.04 1.22 5.91
CA ASN A 114 -15.41 1.50 6.29
C ASN A 114 -16.10 0.19 6.67
N ILE A 115 -16.84 0.22 7.76
CA ILE A 115 -17.65 -0.91 8.21
C ILE A 115 -19.12 -0.51 8.07
N GLU A 116 -19.86 -1.27 7.29
CA GLU A 116 -21.26 -1.03 6.98
C GLU A 116 -22.10 -2.27 7.28
N ASP A 117 -23.42 -2.08 7.28
CA ASP A 117 -24.39 -3.18 7.42
C ASP A 117 -24.15 -4.06 8.65
N ILE A 118 -23.88 -3.42 9.80
CA ILE A 118 -23.69 -4.13 11.06
C ILE A 118 -25.04 -4.69 11.51
N LEU A 119 -25.12 -6.01 11.58
CA LEU A 119 -26.29 -6.73 12.06
C LEU A 119 -25.90 -7.60 13.25
N CYS A 120 -26.63 -7.44 14.34
CA CYS A 120 -26.45 -8.25 15.53
C CYS A 120 -27.75 -8.99 15.83
N LEU A 121 -27.72 -10.31 15.85
CA LEU A 121 -28.86 -11.17 16.14
C LEU A 121 -28.58 -11.99 17.40
N ALA A 122 -29.51 -11.92 18.36
CA ALA A 122 -29.47 -12.73 19.54
C ALA A 122 -30.59 -13.79 19.47
N TYR A 123 -30.22 -15.05 19.73
CA TYR A 123 -31.17 -16.17 19.73
C TYR A 123 -31.46 -16.61 21.17
N HIS A 124 -32.73 -16.71 21.49
CA HIS A 124 -33.22 -17.18 22.76
C HIS A 124 -33.65 -18.64 22.69
N LEU A 125 -33.57 -19.31 23.81
CA LEU A 125 -34.26 -20.58 24.01
C LEU A 125 -35.78 -20.38 24.07
#